data_132dafc08147510213cbc353710ee445
#
_entry.id   132dafc08147510213cbc353710ee445
#
_cell.length_a   1.000
_cell.length_b   1.000
_cell.length_c   1.000
_cell.angle_alpha   90.00
_cell.angle_beta   90.00
_cell.angle_gamma   90.00
#
_symmetry.space_group_name_H-M   'P 1'
#
loop_
_entity.id
_entity.type
_entity.pdbx_description
1 polymer ?
#
loop_
_entity_poly.entity_id
_entity_poly.type
_entity_poly.pdbx_seq_one_letter_code
_entity_poly.pdbx_strand_id
1 'polypeptide(L)'
;MAKTTGVQSPPEDGPAPEAEPAPLWQDRFRMVLDSAFREDSVNLEHVAQRLAMSPRTLQRRLGELGTTWREEVEAVRQEHTMELLRATDLPLRSVAAQVGYSDMRALRRAVRRSEGRAPRDIRNEAGLAPTPMGADAGT
;
A
#
# COMPACT_ATOMS: atom_id res chain seq x y z
N MET A 1 4.91 -43.77 1.63
CA MET A 1 4.87 -43.36 1.89
C MET A 1 5.07 -42.67 1.77
N ALA A 2 4.91 -42.39 1.69
CA ALA A 2 5.11 -41.64 1.74
C ALA A 2 5.17 -41.00 1.45
N LYS A 3 5.11 -40.99 1.30
CA LYS A 3 5.17 -40.33 1.25
C LYS A 3 5.07 -39.50 1.21
N THR A 4 4.65 -39.54 1.03
CA THR A 4 4.51 -38.82 1.13
C THR A 4 4.73 -38.06 1.21
N THR A 5 4.80 -37.86 1.24
CA THR A 5 5.06 -37.13 1.44
C THR A 5 5.47 -36.37 1.11
N GLY A 6 5.64 -36.14 0.86
CA GLY A 6 6.03 -35.33 0.74
C GLY A 6 6.10 -34.66 0.18
N VAL A 7 5.94 -34.65 -0.06
CA VAL A 7 6.02 -33.87 -0.45
C VAL A 7 5.86 -32.87 -0.41
N GLN A 8 5.71 -32.55 -0.24
CA GLN A 8 5.52 -31.60 -0.19
C GLN A 8 6.17 -30.74 -0.17
N SER A 9 6.56 -30.69 -0.41
CA SER A 9 7.15 -29.86 -0.47
C SER A 9 7.58 -29.35 -1.08
N PRO A 10 7.52 -28.91 -1.37
CA PRO A 10 7.96 -28.30 -2.04
C PRO A 10 8.60 -27.52 -2.31
N PRO A 11 8.67 -27.27 -2.57
CA PRO A 11 9.38 -26.57 -2.92
C PRO A 11 9.50 -25.51 -2.91
N GLU A 12 9.67 -25.42 -2.84
CA GLU A 12 9.91 -24.60 -2.81
C GLU A 12 9.75 -23.60 -3.35
N ASP A 13 9.68 -23.43 -3.60
CA ASP A 13 9.78 -22.29 -4.06
C ASP A 13 8.66 -21.94 -4.80
N GLY A 14 8.60 -21.57 -5.67
CA GLY A 14 7.56 -21.14 -6.48
C GLY A 14 6.24 -21.80 -6.24
N PRO A 15 6.23 -23.06 -6.00
CA PRO A 15 4.95 -23.72 -5.88
C PRO A 15 4.11 -23.22 -4.73
N ALA A 16 4.73 -22.93 -3.62
CA ALA A 16 3.96 -22.52 -2.47
C ALA A 16 3.08 -21.32 -2.75
N PRO A 17 3.63 -20.22 -3.30
CA PRO A 17 2.77 -19.08 -3.59
C PRO A 17 1.69 -19.40 -4.60
N GLU A 18 1.97 -20.24 -5.56
CA GLU A 18 1.00 -20.53 -6.59
C GLU A 18 -0.06 -21.49 -6.13
N ALA A 19 0.22 -22.25 -5.10
CA ALA A 19 -0.78 -23.13 -4.54
C ALA A 19 -1.74 -22.41 -3.62
N GLU A 20 -1.40 -21.20 -3.24
CA GLU A 20 -2.21 -20.41 -2.31
C GLU A 20 -3.42 -19.83 -3.03
N PRO A 21 -4.63 -19.93 -2.46
CA PRO A 21 -5.79 -19.32 -3.10
C PRO A 21 -5.60 -17.82 -3.29
N ALA A 22 -6.19 -17.30 -4.36
CA ALA A 22 -6.03 -15.90 -4.71
C ALA A 22 -6.35 -14.95 -3.55
N PRO A 23 -7.45 -15.11 -2.81
CA PRO A 23 -7.73 -14.19 -1.71
C PRO A 23 -6.64 -14.18 -0.66
N LEU A 24 -6.11 -15.34 -0.28
CA LEU A 24 -5.05 -15.41 0.72
C LEU A 24 -3.75 -14.84 0.18
N TRP A 25 -3.44 -15.10 -1.09
CA TRP A 25 -2.25 -14.56 -1.69
C TRP A 25 -2.33 -13.04 -1.77
N GLN A 26 -3.49 -12.53 -2.11
CA GLN A 26 -3.68 -11.10 -2.22
C GLN A 26 -3.49 -10.42 -0.87
N ASP A 27 -4.00 -11.06 0.19
CA ASP A 27 -3.81 -10.53 1.54
C ASP A 27 -2.33 -10.52 1.92
N ARG A 28 -1.61 -11.59 1.61
CA ARG A 28 -0.18 -11.64 1.89
C ARG A 28 0.56 -10.55 1.15
N PHE A 29 0.23 -10.38 -0.13
CA PHE A 29 0.85 -9.34 -0.93
C PHE A 29 0.61 -7.96 -0.30
N ARG A 30 -0.64 -7.71 0.09
CA ARG A 30 -0.98 -6.44 0.70
C ARG A 30 -0.23 -6.22 2.00
N MET A 31 -0.09 -7.26 2.81
CA MET A 31 0.66 -7.15 4.06
C MET A 31 2.13 -6.81 3.80
N VAL A 32 2.72 -7.46 2.82
CA VAL A 32 4.13 -7.21 2.50
C VAL A 32 4.29 -5.79 1.94
N LEU A 33 3.38 -5.39 1.08
CA LEU A 33 3.44 -4.05 0.50
C LEU A 33 3.27 -2.98 1.58
N ASP A 34 2.32 -3.20 2.49
CA ASP A 34 2.09 -2.28 3.60
C ASP A 34 3.34 -2.15 4.47
N SER A 35 3.98 -3.28 4.75
CA SER A 35 5.20 -3.27 5.53
C SER A 35 6.32 -2.52 4.80
N ALA A 36 6.41 -2.72 3.48
CA ALA A 36 7.42 -2.04 2.69
C ALA A 36 7.21 -0.52 2.73
N PHE A 37 5.97 -0.07 2.74
CA PHE A 37 5.68 1.34 2.88
C PHE A 37 6.19 1.88 4.22
N ARG A 38 5.98 1.13 5.28
CA ARG A 38 6.42 1.58 6.60
C ARG A 38 7.94 1.60 6.71
N GLU A 39 8.61 0.76 5.94
CA GLU A 39 10.06 0.67 5.96
C GLU A 39 10.72 1.54 4.89
N ASP A 40 9.90 2.27 4.12
CA ASP A 40 10.40 3.11 3.04
C ASP A 40 11.21 2.30 2.02
N SER A 41 10.72 1.11 1.72
CA SER A 41 11.41 0.22 0.79
C SER A 41 10.44 -0.32 -0.26
N VAL A 42 9.62 0.53 -0.81
CA VAL A 42 8.64 0.12 -1.80
C VAL A 42 9.30 0.01 -3.15
N ASN A 43 9.64 -1.19 -3.55
CA ASN A 43 10.06 -1.45 -4.93
C ASN A 43 9.70 -2.88 -5.26
N LEU A 44 9.53 -3.10 -6.55
CA LEU A 44 9.02 -4.37 -7.04
C LEU A 44 9.93 -5.54 -6.67
N GLU A 45 11.23 -5.37 -6.83
CA GLU A 45 12.16 -6.45 -6.52
C GLU A 45 12.13 -6.84 -5.05
N HIS A 46 12.08 -5.85 -4.18
CA HIS A 46 12.09 -6.10 -2.75
C HIS A 46 10.83 -6.84 -2.32
N VAL A 47 9.68 -6.39 -2.81
CA VAL A 47 8.41 -7.03 -2.43
C VAL A 47 8.34 -8.44 -3.01
N ALA A 48 8.77 -8.62 -4.26
CA ALA A 48 8.77 -9.94 -4.86
C ALA A 48 9.66 -10.89 -4.07
N GLN A 49 10.83 -10.40 -3.65
CA GLN A 49 11.75 -11.23 -2.89
C GLN A 49 11.11 -11.68 -1.58
N ARG A 50 10.41 -10.78 -0.91
CA ARG A 50 9.76 -11.13 0.36
C ARG A 50 8.61 -12.12 0.15
N LEU A 51 8.06 -12.16 -1.06
CA LEU A 51 7.02 -13.12 -1.39
C LEU A 51 7.60 -14.39 -2.02
N ALA A 52 8.92 -14.48 -2.06
CA ALA A 52 9.63 -15.65 -2.59
C ALA A 52 9.31 -15.89 -4.06
N MET A 53 9.23 -14.84 -4.84
CA MET A 53 8.99 -14.98 -6.27
C MET A 53 9.77 -13.93 -7.03
N SER A 54 9.87 -14.10 -8.34
CA SER A 54 10.55 -13.12 -9.18
C SER A 54 9.64 -11.94 -9.44
N PRO A 55 10.21 -10.78 -9.79
CA PRO A 55 9.37 -9.63 -10.14
C PRO A 55 8.41 -9.95 -11.28
N ARG A 56 8.86 -10.75 -12.27
CA ARG A 56 8.00 -11.11 -13.37
C ARG A 56 6.81 -11.93 -12.91
N THR A 57 7.05 -12.89 -12.01
CA THR A 57 5.99 -13.71 -11.47
C THR A 57 4.99 -12.84 -10.69
N LEU A 58 5.52 -11.91 -9.89
CA LEU A 58 4.66 -11.02 -9.14
C LEU A 58 3.77 -10.21 -10.08
N GLN A 59 4.35 -9.65 -11.12
CA GLN A 59 3.55 -8.87 -12.07
C GLN A 59 2.51 -9.73 -12.77
N ARG A 60 2.88 -10.96 -13.12
CA ARG A 60 1.93 -11.86 -13.76
C ARG A 60 0.77 -12.18 -12.82
N ARG A 61 1.07 -12.46 -11.56
CA ARG A 61 0.02 -12.76 -10.59
C ARG A 61 -0.92 -11.59 -10.39
N LEU A 62 -0.35 -10.38 -10.33
CA LEU A 62 -1.18 -9.19 -10.20
C LEU A 62 -2.08 -9.02 -11.43
N GLY A 63 -1.52 -9.29 -12.62
CA GLY A 63 -2.32 -9.22 -13.82
C GLY A 63 -3.47 -10.20 -13.83
N GLU A 64 -3.26 -11.38 -13.25
CA GLU A 64 -4.31 -12.37 -13.16
C GLU A 64 -5.43 -11.91 -12.23
N LEU A 65 -5.11 -11.04 -11.30
CA LEU A 65 -6.11 -10.46 -10.40
C LEU A 65 -6.72 -9.19 -10.98
N GLY A 66 -6.32 -8.80 -12.18
CA GLY A 66 -6.88 -7.62 -12.83
C GLY A 66 -6.27 -6.32 -12.38
N THR A 67 -5.07 -6.34 -11.82
CA THR A 67 -4.44 -5.14 -11.33
C THR A 67 -2.98 -5.08 -11.77
N THR A 68 -2.27 -4.04 -11.38
CA THR A 68 -0.85 -3.89 -11.69
C THR A 68 -0.10 -3.46 -10.45
N TRP A 69 1.21 -3.61 -10.49
CA TRP A 69 2.05 -3.16 -9.39
C TRP A 69 1.80 -1.67 -9.09
N ARG A 70 1.74 -0.85 -10.14
CA ARG A 70 1.53 0.58 -9.95
C ARG A 70 0.20 0.87 -9.26
N GLU A 71 -0.85 0.17 -9.69
CA GLU A 71 -2.16 0.38 -9.08
C GLU A 71 -2.18 -0.04 -7.63
N GLU A 72 -1.50 -1.15 -7.31
CA GLU A 72 -1.48 -1.62 -5.94
C GLU A 72 -0.67 -0.69 -5.05
N VAL A 73 0.45 -0.19 -5.55
CA VAL A 73 1.26 0.76 -4.79
C VAL A 73 0.44 2.02 -4.52
N GLU A 74 -0.27 2.49 -5.53
CA GLU A 74 -1.06 3.71 -5.35
C GLU A 74 -2.21 3.48 -4.37
N ALA A 75 -2.81 2.30 -4.40
CA ALA A 75 -3.89 1.98 -3.47
C ALA A 75 -3.40 1.98 -2.03
N VAL A 76 -2.24 1.37 -1.78
CA VAL A 76 -1.70 1.35 -0.42
C VAL A 76 -1.24 2.74 0.00
N ARG A 77 -0.65 3.50 -0.93
CA ARG A 77 -0.26 4.87 -0.64
C ARG A 77 -1.48 5.67 -0.21
N GLN A 78 -2.59 5.48 -0.91
CA GLN A 78 -3.82 6.18 -0.58
C GLN A 78 -4.33 5.77 0.80
N GLU A 79 -4.28 4.47 1.11
CA GLU A 79 -4.69 3.99 2.42
C GLU A 79 -3.87 4.63 3.53
N HIS A 80 -2.56 4.68 3.35
CA HIS A 80 -1.69 5.29 4.35
C HIS A 80 -1.97 6.78 4.47
N THR A 81 -2.22 7.44 3.34
CA THR A 81 -2.56 8.86 3.35
C THR A 81 -3.82 9.08 4.19
N MET A 82 -4.86 8.29 3.93
CA MET A 82 -6.10 8.45 4.66
C MET A 82 -5.92 8.16 6.14
N GLU A 83 -5.12 7.16 6.47
CA GLU A 83 -4.84 6.83 7.85
C GLU A 83 -4.19 8.01 8.57
N LEU A 84 -3.18 8.61 7.94
CA LEU A 84 -2.50 9.75 8.54
C LEU A 84 -3.41 10.96 8.66
N LEU A 85 -4.26 11.18 7.66
CA LEU A 85 -5.18 12.30 7.72
C LEU A 85 -6.20 12.13 8.83
N ARG A 86 -6.64 10.92 9.08
CA ARG A 86 -7.68 10.67 10.09
C ARG A 86 -7.14 10.50 11.48
N ALA A 87 -5.90 10.05 11.62
CA ALA A 87 -5.35 9.70 12.92
C ALA A 87 -4.31 10.67 13.44
N THR A 88 -3.84 11.62 12.63
CA THR A 88 -2.79 12.54 13.07
C THR A 88 -3.11 13.96 12.62
N ASP A 89 -2.44 14.91 13.24
CA ASP A 89 -2.54 16.30 12.83
C ASP A 89 -1.27 16.77 12.11
N LEU A 90 -0.52 15.83 11.55
CA LEU A 90 0.69 16.18 10.82
C LEU A 90 0.40 17.16 9.70
N PRO A 91 1.31 18.10 9.45
CA PRO A 91 1.15 19.00 8.30
C PRO A 91 1.04 18.20 7.01
N LEU A 92 0.29 18.71 6.06
CA LEU A 92 0.10 17.98 4.81
C LEU A 92 1.40 17.68 4.10
N ARG A 93 2.39 18.59 4.19
CA ARG A 93 3.67 18.31 3.53
C ARG A 93 4.38 17.14 4.18
N SER A 94 4.20 16.96 5.48
CA SER A 94 4.79 15.82 6.17
C SER A 94 4.10 14.53 5.77
N VAL A 95 2.78 14.58 5.66
CA VAL A 95 2.03 13.42 5.18
C VAL A 95 2.49 13.05 3.78
N ALA A 96 2.58 14.04 2.89
CA ALA A 96 3.00 13.79 1.52
C ALA A 96 4.38 13.13 1.49
N ALA A 97 5.30 13.63 2.28
CA ALA A 97 6.64 13.07 2.31
C ALA A 97 6.64 11.63 2.83
N GLN A 98 5.86 11.37 3.86
CA GLN A 98 5.84 10.03 4.44
C GLN A 98 5.26 8.99 3.50
N VAL A 99 4.27 9.35 2.71
CA VAL A 99 3.63 8.36 1.84
C VAL A 99 4.20 8.37 0.43
N GLY A 100 5.17 9.23 0.15
CA GLY A 100 5.87 9.16 -1.12
C GLY A 100 5.34 10.04 -2.22
N TYR A 101 4.52 11.05 -1.90
CA TYR A 101 4.14 12.03 -2.91
C TYR A 101 5.25 13.08 -3.03
N SER A 102 5.40 13.63 -4.22
CA SER A 102 6.48 14.59 -4.43
C SER A 102 6.25 15.90 -3.69
N ASP A 103 5.00 16.29 -3.48
CA ASP A 103 4.69 17.49 -2.72
C ASP A 103 3.23 17.46 -2.28
N MET A 104 2.81 18.52 -1.57
CA MET A 104 1.44 18.59 -1.08
C MET A 104 0.42 18.67 -2.21
N ARG A 105 0.82 19.24 -3.32
CA ARG A 105 -0.08 19.39 -4.45
C ARG A 105 -0.44 18.03 -5.02
N ALA A 106 0.56 17.15 -5.14
CA ALA A 106 0.33 15.81 -5.64
C ALA A 106 -0.59 15.05 -4.67
N LEU A 107 -0.37 15.22 -3.37
CA LEU A 107 -1.21 14.58 -2.38
C LEU A 107 -2.65 15.06 -2.50
N ARG A 108 -2.84 16.37 -2.63
CA ARG A 108 -4.19 16.91 -2.74
C ARG A 108 -4.91 16.38 -3.97
N ARG A 109 -4.21 16.31 -5.09
CA ARG A 109 -4.82 15.78 -6.31
C ARG A 109 -5.23 14.33 -6.13
N ALA A 110 -4.37 13.53 -5.49
CA ALA A 110 -4.67 12.12 -5.30
C ALA A 110 -5.87 11.93 -4.39
N VAL A 111 -5.93 12.68 -3.28
CA VAL A 111 -7.03 12.57 -2.35
C VAL A 111 -8.33 13.01 -3.00
N ARG A 112 -8.30 14.12 -3.73
CA ARG A 112 -9.50 14.59 -4.38
C ARG A 112 -9.98 13.62 -5.45
N ARG A 113 -9.04 13.01 -6.16
CA ARG A 113 -9.41 12.05 -7.21
C ARG A 113 -10.07 10.81 -6.63
N SER A 114 -9.56 10.31 -5.52
CA SER A 114 -10.09 9.07 -4.94
C SER A 114 -11.25 9.29 -3.99
N GLU A 115 -11.26 10.39 -3.26
CA GLU A 115 -12.28 10.64 -2.23
C GLU A 115 -13.30 11.71 -2.64
N GLY A 116 -13.00 12.46 -3.67
CA GLY A 116 -13.88 13.55 -4.08
C GLY A 116 -13.84 14.74 -3.15
N ARG A 117 -12.92 14.78 -2.20
CA ARG A 117 -12.86 15.83 -1.21
C ARG A 117 -11.42 16.23 -0.94
N ALA A 118 -11.24 17.36 -0.31
CA ALA A 118 -9.91 17.84 0.05
C ALA A 118 -9.45 17.16 1.35
N PRO A 119 -8.13 17.06 1.56
CA PRO A 119 -7.62 16.52 2.82
C PRO A 119 -8.17 17.21 4.05
N ARG A 120 -8.38 18.51 3.97
CA ARG A 120 -8.92 19.26 5.09
C ARG A 120 -10.29 18.76 5.50
N ASP A 121 -11.11 18.43 4.51
CA ASP A 121 -12.46 17.95 4.79
C ASP A 121 -12.42 16.62 5.53
N ILE A 122 -11.48 15.78 5.15
CA ILE A 122 -11.33 14.49 5.78
C ILE A 122 -10.92 14.65 7.24
N ARG A 123 -10.01 15.58 7.50
CA ARG A 123 -9.60 15.86 8.87
C ARG A 123 -10.71 16.44 9.69
N ASN A 124 -11.54 17.30 9.11
CA ASN A 124 -12.66 17.85 9.81
C ASN A 124 -13.63 16.77 10.24
N GLU A 125 -13.87 15.81 9.33
CA GLU A 125 -14.76 14.70 9.65
C GLU A 125 -14.20 13.87 10.79
N ALA A 126 -12.92 13.70 10.87
CA ALA A 126 -12.29 12.88 11.89
C ALA A 126 -12.13 13.62 13.21
N GLY A 127 -12.54 14.88 13.28
CA GLY A 127 -12.37 15.66 14.50
C GLY A 127 -10.98 16.21 14.68
N LEU A 128 -10.18 16.21 13.61
CA LEU A 128 -8.84 16.72 13.67
C LEU A 128 -8.73 18.02 12.89
N ALA A 129 -9.76 18.82 12.98
CA ALA A 129 -9.74 20.10 12.31
C ALA A 129 -8.51 20.87 12.75
N PRO A 130 -7.88 21.55 11.84
CA PRO A 130 -6.72 22.32 12.19
C PRO A 130 -7.08 23.35 13.22
N THR A 131 -6.15 23.61 14.06
CA THR A 131 -6.38 24.64 14.98
C THR A 131 -6.52 25.90 14.23
N PRO A 132 -7.23 26.77 14.81
CA PRO A 132 -7.51 27.99 14.12
C PRO A 132 -6.33 28.65 13.55
N MET A 133 -5.36 28.38 13.93
CA MET A 133 -4.35 28.94 13.39
C MET A 133 -3.90 28.20 12.46
N GLY A 134 -4.03 27.66 12.43
CA GLY A 134 -3.67 27.20 11.59
C GLY A 134 -3.93 26.84 10.64
N ALA A 135 -4.01 27.06 10.84
CA ALA A 135 -4.18 26.82 10.15
C ALA A 135 -4.16 26.72 9.23
N ASP A 136 -4.29 26.76 9.34
CA ASP A 136 -4.30 26.67 8.66
C ASP A 136 -4.13 26.75 7.85
N ALA A 137 -4.05 26.97 8.20
CA ALA A 137 -3.91 27.17 7.56
C ALA A 137 -3.72 26.73 6.61
N GLY A 138 -3.65 26.65 6.49
CA GLY A 138 -3.52 26.18 5.77
C GLY A 138 -3.78 25.54 5.17
N THR A 139 -4.00 25.50 5.27
CA THR A 139 -4.23 24.85 4.98
C THR A 139 -4.42 24.44 4.44
#